data_8f3f568c5caa1e420f2ede4cac07c1f3
#
_entry.id   8f3f568c5caa1e420f2ede4cac07c1f3
#
_cell.length_a   1.000
_cell.length_b   1.000
_cell.length_c   1.000
_cell.angle_alpha   90.00
_cell.angle_beta   90.00
_cell.angle_gamma   90.00
#
_symmetry.space_group_name_H-M   'P 1'
#
loop_
_entity.id
_entity.type
_entity.pdbx_description
1 polymer ?
#
loop_
_entity_poly.entity_id
_entity_poly.type
_entity_poly.pdbx_seq_one_letter_code
_entity_poly.pdbx_strand_id
1 'polypeptide(L)'
;YLHKEASIQTDLPAKRQYKARNVEEKMPSEEEIRAVLKKIGKNTPKDETNCGGCGYRSCREKAIAVCKGQAEIEMCVPYMKEKFRSFANLVVQSTPNGIIVVDQDLNIQDFNATAMSWFSKGRKYIKGLPLEEFIDPIDFMEVARTGQPIKNKRIIYNEYQITIMVCSVVI
;
A
#
# COMPACT_ATOMS: atom_id res chain seq x y z
N TYR A 1 4.95 21.16 64.34
CA TYR A 1 4.01 21.59 63.26
C TYR A 1 2.96 20.50 63.14
N LEU A 2 1.75 20.75 63.71
CA LEU A 2 0.60 19.84 63.62
C LEU A 2 -0.10 20.09 62.30
N HIS A 3 -0.07 19.09 61.40
CA HIS A 3 -0.95 19.08 60.24
C HIS A 3 -2.37 18.87 60.71
N LYS A 4 -3.20 19.91 60.59
CA LYS A 4 -4.66 19.77 60.67
C LYS A 4 -5.13 19.04 59.43
N GLU A 5 -5.55 17.78 59.54
CA GLU A 5 -6.33 17.11 58.52
C GLU A 5 -7.65 17.82 58.32
N ALA A 6 -7.80 18.47 57.16
CA ALA A 6 -9.07 19.02 56.75
C ALA A 6 -9.97 17.89 56.27
N SER A 7 -10.92 17.47 57.10
CA SER A 7 -11.98 16.56 56.68
C SER A 7 -12.88 17.26 55.68
N ILE A 8 -12.80 16.96 54.42
CA ILE A 8 -13.73 17.42 53.40
C ILE A 8 -15.02 16.59 53.57
N GLN A 9 -16.00 17.13 54.24
CA GLN A 9 -17.38 16.58 54.21
C GLN A 9 -17.99 16.92 52.85
N THR A 10 -18.04 15.89 51.97
CA THR A 10 -18.80 16.00 50.71
C THR A 10 -20.18 15.40 50.90
N ASP A 11 -21.21 16.22 50.89
CA ASP A 11 -22.62 15.78 50.85
C ASP A 11 -23.07 15.23 49.49
N LEU A 12 -22.10 14.86 48.65
CA LEU A 12 -22.38 14.26 47.34
C LEU A 12 -22.67 12.78 47.51
N PRO A 13 -23.83 12.31 47.04
CA PRO A 13 -24.14 10.85 47.09
C PRO A 13 -23.12 10.09 46.28
N ALA A 14 -22.22 9.35 46.96
CA ALA A 14 -21.15 8.57 46.32
C ALA A 14 -21.70 7.36 45.52
N LYS A 15 -22.99 7.10 45.61
CA LYS A 15 -23.62 5.95 44.95
C LYS A 15 -24.21 6.34 43.60
N ARG A 16 -23.47 6.12 42.50
CA ARG A 16 -24.01 6.19 41.13
C ARG A 16 -24.63 4.84 40.76
N GLN A 17 -25.90 4.85 40.44
CA GLN A 17 -26.58 3.71 39.84
C GLN A 17 -26.50 3.83 38.31
N TYR A 18 -25.79 2.91 37.68
CA TYR A 18 -25.77 2.81 36.23
C TYR A 18 -26.92 1.86 35.82
N LYS A 19 -27.88 2.38 35.06
CA LYS A 19 -28.88 1.55 34.41
C LYS A 19 -28.24 0.97 33.15
N ALA A 20 -28.28 -0.35 33.00
CA ALA A 20 -27.87 -1.00 31.76
C ALA A 20 -28.76 -0.46 30.62
N ARG A 21 -28.13 0.19 29.64
CA ARG A 21 -28.80 0.59 28.40
C ARG A 21 -28.50 -0.49 27.38
N ASN A 22 -29.32 -1.54 27.39
CA ASN A 22 -29.24 -2.56 26.35
C ASN A 22 -29.70 -1.92 25.04
N VAL A 23 -28.75 -1.57 24.19
CA VAL A 23 -29.03 -1.26 22.80
C VAL A 23 -29.14 -2.61 22.08
N GLU A 24 -30.34 -2.94 21.62
CA GLU A 24 -30.52 -4.11 20.76
C GLU A 24 -29.79 -3.83 19.44
N GLU A 25 -28.56 -4.28 19.35
CA GLU A 25 -27.78 -4.22 18.12
C GLU A 25 -28.34 -5.26 17.13
N LYS A 26 -28.99 -4.77 16.08
CA LYS A 26 -29.48 -5.61 15.00
C LYS A 26 -28.29 -6.30 14.31
N MET A 27 -28.28 -7.63 14.33
CA MET A 27 -27.26 -8.41 13.61
C MET A 27 -27.46 -8.24 12.11
N PRO A 28 -26.40 -7.96 11.35
CA PRO A 28 -26.48 -7.86 9.89
C PRO A 28 -26.82 -9.23 9.27
N SER A 29 -27.47 -9.19 8.12
CA SER A 29 -27.83 -10.38 7.36
C SER A 29 -26.58 -11.06 6.76
N GLU A 30 -26.69 -12.36 6.45
CA GLU A 30 -25.61 -13.10 5.76
C GLU A 30 -25.22 -12.48 4.42
N GLU A 31 -26.17 -11.88 3.72
CA GLU A 31 -25.95 -11.22 2.45
C GLU A 31 -25.10 -9.95 2.61
N GLU A 32 -25.39 -9.15 3.64
CA GLU A 32 -24.61 -7.94 3.97
C GLU A 32 -23.19 -8.32 4.38
N ILE A 33 -23.02 -9.33 5.23
CA ILE A 33 -21.71 -9.83 5.66
C ILE A 33 -20.90 -10.31 4.43
N ARG A 34 -21.50 -11.10 3.55
CA ARG A 34 -20.85 -11.59 2.33
C ARG A 34 -20.50 -10.46 1.38
N ALA A 35 -21.34 -9.44 1.26
CA ALA A 35 -21.04 -8.26 0.43
C ALA A 35 -19.78 -7.52 0.92
N VAL A 36 -19.62 -7.37 2.23
CA VAL A 36 -18.42 -6.78 2.82
C VAL A 36 -17.19 -7.67 2.59
N LEU A 37 -17.31 -8.98 2.85
CA LEU A 37 -16.23 -9.93 2.61
C LEU A 37 -15.75 -9.89 1.16
N LYS A 38 -16.67 -9.86 0.20
CA LYS A 38 -16.36 -9.75 -1.23
C LYS A 38 -15.62 -8.45 -1.56
N LYS A 39 -16.01 -7.32 -0.96
CA LYS A 39 -15.33 -6.02 -1.16
C LYS A 39 -13.87 -6.06 -0.72
N ILE A 40 -13.52 -6.84 0.31
CA ILE A 40 -12.13 -7.01 0.78
C ILE A 40 -11.41 -8.20 0.12
N GLY A 41 -11.95 -8.71 -1.01
CA GLY A 41 -11.34 -9.80 -1.76
C GLY A 41 -11.50 -11.19 -1.15
N LYS A 42 -12.47 -11.37 -0.23
CA LYS A 42 -12.79 -12.66 0.40
C LYS A 42 -14.02 -13.28 -0.26
N ASN A 43 -13.82 -13.84 -1.47
CA ASN A 43 -14.90 -14.40 -2.28
C ASN A 43 -15.33 -15.79 -1.80
N THR A 44 -14.40 -16.54 -1.23
CA THR A 44 -14.62 -17.90 -0.72
C THR A 44 -14.12 -18.03 0.72
N PRO A 45 -14.58 -19.01 1.50
CA PRO A 45 -14.06 -19.27 2.85
C PRO A 45 -12.54 -19.52 2.88
N LYS A 46 -11.95 -20.01 1.79
CA LYS A 46 -10.50 -20.24 1.69
C LYS A 46 -9.71 -18.92 1.64
N ASP A 47 -10.33 -17.84 1.18
CA ASP A 47 -9.71 -16.51 1.12
C ASP A 47 -9.71 -15.81 2.48
N GLU A 48 -10.48 -16.34 3.45
CA GLU A 48 -10.56 -15.79 4.80
C GLU A 48 -9.35 -16.21 5.63
N THR A 49 -8.26 -15.44 5.52
CA THR A 49 -6.98 -15.74 6.19
C THR A 49 -7.06 -15.65 7.72
N ASN A 50 -8.07 -14.97 8.26
CA ASN A 50 -8.28 -14.75 9.70
C ASN A 50 -6.99 -14.32 10.44
N CYS A 51 -6.19 -13.45 9.80
CA CYS A 51 -4.83 -13.12 10.23
C CYS A 51 -4.76 -12.23 11.48
N GLY A 52 -5.88 -11.73 11.98
CA GLY A 52 -5.95 -10.88 13.18
C GLY A 52 -5.35 -9.47 13.02
N GLY A 53 -4.68 -9.15 11.91
CA GLY A 53 -3.98 -7.88 11.70
C GLY A 53 -4.86 -6.61 11.75
N CYS A 54 -6.18 -6.77 11.63
CA CYS A 54 -7.15 -5.69 11.78
C CYS A 54 -7.73 -5.56 13.20
N GLY A 55 -7.28 -6.38 14.15
CA GLY A 55 -7.76 -6.41 15.53
C GLY A 55 -8.99 -7.31 15.78
N TYR A 56 -9.57 -7.92 14.73
CA TYR A 56 -10.65 -8.87 14.83
C TYR A 56 -10.14 -10.29 14.73
N ARG A 57 -10.79 -11.26 15.44
CA ARG A 57 -10.39 -12.67 15.45
C ARG A 57 -10.61 -13.37 14.11
N SER A 58 -11.64 -12.93 13.36
CA SER A 58 -11.96 -13.49 12.06
C SER A 58 -12.33 -12.42 11.05
N CYS A 59 -12.20 -12.76 9.76
CA CYS A 59 -12.65 -11.91 8.67
C CYS A 59 -14.16 -11.65 8.74
N ARG A 60 -14.92 -12.64 9.21
CA ARG A 60 -16.36 -12.54 9.41
C ARG A 60 -16.72 -11.55 10.54
N GLU A 61 -16.05 -11.63 11.71
CA GLU A 61 -16.25 -10.66 12.80
C GLU A 61 -15.99 -9.23 12.34
N LYS A 62 -14.92 -9.03 11.58
CA LYS A 62 -14.63 -7.72 10.97
C LYS A 62 -15.76 -7.28 10.03
N ALA A 63 -16.25 -8.16 9.17
CA ALA A 63 -17.34 -7.83 8.25
C ALA A 63 -18.61 -7.42 9.01
N ILE A 64 -18.95 -8.10 10.10
CA ILE A 64 -20.06 -7.72 10.98
C ILE A 64 -19.83 -6.32 11.58
N ALA A 65 -18.62 -6.04 12.07
CA ALA A 65 -18.28 -4.72 12.61
C ALA A 65 -18.38 -3.60 11.56
N VAL A 66 -17.99 -3.88 10.31
CA VAL A 66 -18.17 -2.95 9.19
C VAL A 66 -19.65 -2.71 8.89
N CYS A 67 -20.48 -3.74 8.86
CA CYS A 67 -21.93 -3.59 8.64
C CYS A 67 -22.59 -2.76 9.75
N LYS A 68 -22.08 -2.86 10.99
CA LYS A 68 -22.54 -2.06 12.14
C LYS A 68 -21.96 -0.65 12.20
N GLY A 69 -21.10 -0.26 11.26
CA GLY A 69 -20.40 1.04 11.30
C GLY A 69 -19.34 1.17 12.40
N GLN A 70 -18.89 0.07 12.97
CA GLN A 70 -17.90 0.00 14.05
C GLN A 70 -16.47 -0.19 13.54
N ALA A 71 -16.31 -0.51 12.25
CA ALA A 71 -15.02 -0.69 11.59
C ALA A 71 -15.09 -0.24 10.13
N GLU A 72 -13.93 0.11 9.58
CA GLU A 72 -13.77 0.48 8.18
C GLU A 72 -13.18 -0.70 7.38
N ILE A 73 -13.51 -0.76 6.10
CA ILE A 73 -13.00 -1.77 5.16
C ILE A 73 -11.47 -1.70 5.10
N GLU A 74 -10.93 -0.50 5.09
CA GLU A 74 -9.52 -0.17 5.00
C GLU A 74 -8.66 -0.69 6.16
N MET A 75 -9.27 -1.03 7.29
CA MET A 75 -8.53 -1.68 8.40
C MET A 75 -8.01 -3.08 8.04
N CYS A 76 -8.50 -3.71 6.95
CA CYS A 76 -8.00 -5.01 6.51
C CYS A 76 -6.61 -4.89 5.90
N VAL A 77 -5.58 -5.38 6.59
CA VAL A 77 -4.19 -5.27 6.15
C VAL A 77 -3.93 -5.91 4.77
N PRO A 78 -4.37 -7.15 4.48
CA PRO A 78 -4.22 -7.71 3.14
C PRO A 78 -4.92 -6.90 2.04
N TYR A 79 -6.12 -6.39 2.31
CA TYR A 79 -6.85 -5.54 1.37
C TYR A 79 -6.12 -4.22 1.10
N MET A 80 -5.65 -3.55 2.15
CA MET A 80 -4.89 -2.31 2.00
C MET A 80 -3.59 -2.51 1.24
N LYS A 81 -2.87 -3.59 1.52
CA LYS A 81 -1.65 -3.93 0.79
C LYS A 81 -1.92 -4.10 -0.71
N GLU A 82 -2.98 -4.83 -1.07
CA GLU A 82 -3.35 -5.04 -2.47
C GLU A 82 -3.84 -3.75 -3.14
N LYS A 83 -4.67 -2.97 -2.44
CA LYS A 83 -5.15 -1.66 -2.93
C LYS A 83 -4.00 -0.70 -3.21
N PHE A 84 -3.01 -0.63 -2.29
CA PHE A 84 -1.80 0.19 -2.47
C PHE A 84 -0.96 -0.29 -3.65
N ARG A 85 -0.76 -1.60 -3.77
CA ARG A 85 0.00 -2.19 -4.88
C ARG A 85 -0.67 -1.91 -6.23
N SER A 86 -1.98 -2.06 -6.32
CA SER A 86 -2.74 -1.77 -7.53
C SER A 86 -2.69 -0.28 -7.89
N PHE A 87 -2.79 0.61 -6.89
CA PHE A 87 -2.67 2.04 -7.10
C PHE A 87 -1.27 2.45 -7.57
N ALA A 88 -0.22 1.95 -6.92
CA ALA A 88 1.17 2.21 -7.32
C ALA A 88 1.43 1.74 -8.74
N ASN A 89 0.97 0.53 -9.10
CA ASN A 89 1.05 0.02 -10.46
C ASN A 89 0.32 0.92 -11.45
N LEU A 90 -0.90 1.35 -11.13
CA LEU A 90 -1.67 2.24 -12.00
C LEU A 90 -0.91 3.53 -12.28
N VAL A 91 -0.37 4.18 -11.25
CA VAL A 91 0.41 5.42 -11.38
C VAL A 91 1.65 5.21 -12.27
N VAL A 92 2.41 4.13 -12.01
CA VAL A 92 3.62 3.80 -12.78
C VAL A 92 3.28 3.50 -14.24
N GLN A 93 2.21 2.76 -14.51
CA GLN A 93 1.84 2.37 -15.87
C GLN A 93 1.17 3.50 -16.64
N SER A 94 0.50 4.46 -15.99
CA SER A 94 -0.20 5.56 -16.64
C SER A 94 0.65 6.81 -16.85
N THR A 95 1.85 6.87 -16.27
CA THR A 95 2.74 8.04 -16.46
C THR A 95 3.23 8.13 -17.92
N PRO A 96 3.30 9.34 -18.51
CA PRO A 96 3.89 9.53 -19.82
C PRO A 96 5.41 9.37 -19.83
N ASN A 97 6.05 9.32 -18.66
CA ASN A 97 7.47 9.10 -18.55
C ASN A 97 7.82 7.61 -18.61
N GLY A 98 8.84 7.23 -19.37
CA GLY A 98 9.40 5.88 -19.35
C GLY A 98 10.08 5.62 -18.02
N ILE A 99 9.68 4.56 -17.32
CA ILE A 99 10.28 4.11 -16.07
C ILE A 99 10.92 2.74 -16.31
N ILE A 100 12.21 2.64 -15.98
CA ILE A 100 12.97 1.40 -16.03
C ILE A 100 13.61 1.21 -14.65
N VAL A 101 13.45 0.03 -14.08
CA VAL A 101 14.08 -0.37 -12.82
C VAL A 101 15.11 -1.45 -13.13
N VAL A 102 16.34 -1.29 -12.65
CA VAL A 102 17.42 -2.24 -12.81
C VAL A 102 17.95 -2.68 -11.43
N ASP A 103 18.55 -3.86 -11.39
CA ASP A 103 19.29 -4.35 -10.22
C ASP A 103 20.73 -3.82 -10.20
N GLN A 104 21.51 -4.31 -9.22
CA GLN A 104 22.91 -3.93 -9.04
C GLN A 104 23.82 -4.36 -10.22
N ASP A 105 23.42 -5.39 -10.93
CA ASP A 105 24.13 -5.91 -12.12
C ASP A 105 23.63 -5.28 -13.42
N LEU A 106 22.78 -4.23 -13.31
CA LEU A 106 22.15 -3.51 -14.42
C LEU A 106 21.23 -4.40 -15.28
N ASN A 107 20.67 -5.46 -14.73
CA ASN A 107 19.62 -6.22 -15.39
C ASN A 107 18.25 -5.60 -15.12
N ILE A 108 17.41 -5.56 -16.12
CA ILE A 108 16.08 -4.96 -16.05
C ILE A 108 15.17 -5.79 -15.12
N GLN A 109 14.75 -5.18 -14.02
CA GLN A 109 13.81 -5.79 -13.05
C GLN A 109 12.37 -5.43 -13.35
N ASP A 110 12.14 -4.18 -13.75
CA ASP A 110 10.79 -3.73 -14.11
C ASP A 110 10.83 -2.54 -15.08
N PHE A 111 9.73 -2.32 -15.79
CA PHE A 111 9.54 -1.19 -16.70
C PHE A 111 8.04 -0.92 -16.87
N ASN A 112 7.69 0.31 -17.18
CA ASN A 112 6.30 0.67 -17.45
C ASN A 112 5.97 0.60 -18.96
N ALA A 113 4.67 0.75 -19.27
CA ALA A 113 4.17 0.69 -20.65
C ALA A 113 4.86 1.72 -21.58
N THR A 114 5.15 2.92 -21.07
CA THR A 114 5.82 3.98 -21.83
C THR A 114 7.26 3.59 -22.17
N ALA A 115 8.04 3.11 -21.21
CA ALA A 115 9.39 2.61 -21.48
C ALA A 115 9.38 1.42 -22.44
N MET A 116 8.38 0.52 -22.29
CA MET A 116 8.20 -0.60 -23.21
C MET A 116 7.99 -0.14 -24.64
N SER A 117 7.16 0.89 -24.88
CA SER A 117 6.90 1.42 -26.22
C SER A 117 8.16 2.02 -26.88
N TRP A 118 9.05 2.62 -26.08
CA TRP A 118 10.28 3.23 -26.58
C TRP A 118 11.41 2.24 -26.83
N PHE A 119 11.59 1.28 -25.89
CA PHE A 119 12.83 0.49 -25.82
C PHE A 119 12.66 -0.97 -26.16
N SER A 120 11.44 -1.52 -26.28
CA SER A 120 11.24 -2.95 -26.45
C SER A 120 11.84 -3.53 -27.74
N LYS A 121 12.02 -2.70 -28.77
CA LYS A 121 12.46 -3.16 -30.11
C LYS A 121 11.66 -4.37 -30.63
N GLY A 122 10.35 -4.43 -30.28
CA GLY A 122 9.44 -5.51 -30.66
C GLY A 122 9.53 -6.77 -29.77
N ARG A 123 10.34 -6.78 -28.74
CA ARG A 123 10.44 -7.89 -27.79
C ARG A 123 9.26 -7.87 -26.81
N LYS A 124 8.69 -9.04 -26.52
CA LYS A 124 7.61 -9.19 -25.53
C LYS A 124 8.12 -9.28 -24.09
N TYR A 125 9.33 -9.75 -23.90
CA TYR A 125 9.94 -9.96 -22.59
C TYR A 125 11.32 -9.32 -22.56
N ILE A 126 11.51 -8.38 -21.64
CA ILE A 126 12.77 -7.68 -21.44
C ILE A 126 13.26 -7.74 -19.98
N LYS A 127 12.44 -8.26 -19.04
CA LYS A 127 12.88 -8.51 -17.67
C LYS A 127 14.02 -9.51 -17.61
N GLY A 128 15.02 -9.20 -16.81
CA GLY A 128 16.23 -10.00 -16.64
C GLY A 128 17.28 -9.83 -17.74
N LEU A 129 16.99 -9.01 -18.79
CA LEU A 129 17.98 -8.70 -19.82
C LEU A 129 18.88 -7.55 -19.36
N PRO A 130 20.15 -7.53 -19.81
CA PRO A 130 21.06 -6.43 -19.54
C PRO A 130 20.52 -5.09 -20.11
N LEU A 131 20.67 -4.02 -19.34
CA LEU A 131 20.25 -2.69 -19.77
C LEU A 131 20.94 -2.23 -21.04
N GLU A 132 22.20 -2.63 -21.23
CA GLU A 132 23.04 -2.25 -22.38
C GLU A 132 22.46 -2.66 -23.75
N GLU A 133 21.58 -3.66 -23.79
CA GLU A 133 20.91 -4.05 -25.03
C GLU A 133 19.90 -2.99 -25.52
N PHE A 134 19.51 -2.06 -24.65
CA PHE A 134 18.44 -1.09 -24.88
C PHE A 134 18.91 0.35 -24.85
N ILE A 135 19.76 0.72 -23.87
CA ILE A 135 20.26 2.06 -23.65
C ILE A 135 21.69 1.99 -23.09
N ASP A 136 22.50 3.01 -23.36
CA ASP A 136 23.85 3.11 -22.80
C ASP A 136 23.80 3.13 -21.26
N PRO A 137 24.43 2.18 -20.58
CA PRO A 137 24.35 2.02 -19.14
C PRO A 137 25.24 3.01 -18.36
N ILE A 138 26.04 3.86 -19.02
CA ILE A 138 27.10 4.67 -18.39
C ILE A 138 26.56 5.55 -17.23
N ASP A 139 25.39 6.16 -17.42
CA ASP A 139 24.76 7.00 -16.42
C ASP A 139 24.25 6.20 -15.22
N PHE A 140 23.79 4.99 -15.46
CA PHE A 140 23.34 4.08 -14.40
C PHE A 140 24.53 3.57 -13.57
N MET A 141 25.64 3.24 -14.25
CA MET A 141 26.89 2.85 -13.59
C MET A 141 27.45 3.98 -12.73
N GLU A 142 27.42 5.23 -13.22
CA GLU A 142 27.86 6.40 -12.46
C GLU A 142 27.01 6.60 -11.20
N VAL A 143 25.68 6.54 -11.32
CA VAL A 143 24.77 6.66 -10.18
C VAL A 143 24.95 5.52 -9.21
N ALA A 144 25.09 4.28 -9.68
CA ALA A 144 25.35 3.13 -8.83
C ALA A 144 26.65 3.27 -8.02
N ARG A 145 27.70 3.80 -8.64
CA ARG A 145 29.02 4.01 -8.00
C ARG A 145 29.03 5.18 -7.02
N THR A 146 28.36 6.29 -7.36
CA THR A 146 28.45 7.56 -6.61
C THR A 146 27.31 7.77 -5.62
N GLY A 147 26.16 7.10 -5.84
CA GLY A 147 24.91 7.36 -5.13
C GLY A 147 24.29 8.73 -5.48
N GLN A 148 24.90 9.50 -6.36
CA GLN A 148 24.43 10.83 -6.73
C GLN A 148 23.46 10.76 -7.91
N PRO A 149 22.23 11.27 -7.79
CA PRO A 149 21.26 11.19 -8.87
C PRO A 149 21.63 12.13 -10.02
N ILE A 150 21.51 11.64 -11.25
CA ILE A 150 21.59 12.45 -12.46
C ILE A 150 20.19 12.95 -12.79
N LYS A 151 20.02 14.27 -12.94
CA LYS A 151 18.73 14.91 -13.22
C LYS A 151 18.77 15.68 -14.52
N ASN A 152 17.68 15.62 -15.28
CA ASN A 152 17.46 16.43 -16.48
C ASN A 152 18.56 16.29 -17.55
N LYS A 153 19.25 15.15 -17.61
CA LYS A 153 20.21 14.88 -18.68
C LYS A 153 19.46 14.59 -19.97
N ARG A 154 19.81 15.31 -21.03
CA ARG A 154 19.28 15.08 -22.37
C ARG A 154 20.17 14.08 -23.11
N ILE A 155 19.57 13.07 -23.67
CA ILE A 155 20.24 12.07 -24.52
C ILE A 155 19.50 11.94 -25.84
N ILE A 156 20.20 11.51 -26.88
CA ILE A 156 19.61 11.17 -28.17
C ILE A 156 19.47 9.64 -28.23
N TYR A 157 18.25 9.20 -28.47
CA TYR A 157 17.95 7.79 -28.63
C TYR A 157 17.07 7.59 -29.86
N ASN A 158 17.55 6.78 -30.82
CA ASN A 158 16.84 6.53 -32.10
C ASN A 158 16.30 7.81 -32.76
N GLU A 159 17.17 8.82 -32.91
CA GLU A 159 16.86 10.14 -33.49
C GLU A 159 15.93 11.03 -32.64
N TYR A 160 15.40 10.51 -31.53
CA TYR A 160 14.59 11.29 -30.60
C TYR A 160 15.44 11.84 -29.46
N GLN A 161 15.17 13.10 -29.11
CA GLN A 161 15.75 13.71 -27.91
C GLN A 161 14.88 13.35 -26.70
N ILE A 162 15.42 12.61 -25.74
CA ILE A 162 14.76 12.30 -24.48
C ILE A 162 15.51 12.92 -23.31
N THR A 163 14.76 13.25 -22.26
CA THR A 163 15.35 13.72 -21.00
C THR A 163 15.27 12.56 -20.01
N ILE A 164 16.41 12.19 -19.44
CA ILE A 164 16.48 11.13 -18.44
C ILE A 164 16.75 11.68 -17.05
N MET A 165 16.27 10.94 -16.07
CA MET A 165 16.65 11.08 -14.67
C MET A 165 17.01 9.69 -14.14
N VAL A 166 18.21 9.55 -13.60
CA VAL A 166 18.70 8.30 -13.02
C VAL A 166 18.88 8.51 -11.52
N CYS A 167 18.31 7.62 -10.72
CA CYS A 167 18.40 7.66 -9.26
C CYS A 167 18.73 6.26 -8.73
N SER A 168 19.53 6.20 -7.66
CA SER A 168 19.71 4.99 -6.86
C SER A 168 18.67 4.98 -5.74
N VAL A 169 18.01 3.84 -5.56
CA VAL A 169 17.11 3.60 -4.42
C VAL A 169 17.67 2.41 -3.67
N VAL A 170 17.99 2.58 -2.39
CA VAL A 170 18.34 1.48 -1.50
C VAL A 170 17.04 0.86 -1.00
N ILE A 171 16.79 -0.39 -1.33
CA ILE A 171 15.63 -1.18 -0.90
C ILE A 171 16.08 -2.14 0.20
#